data_fd47ffdf90e5248208a5770df3fc837e
#
_entry.id   fd47ffdf90e5248208a5770df3fc837e
#
_cell.length_a   1.000
_cell.length_b   1.000
_cell.length_c   1.000
_cell.angle_alpha   90.00
_cell.angle_beta   90.00
_cell.angle_gamma   90.00
#
_symmetry.space_group_name_H-M   'P 1'
#
loop_
_entity.id
_entity.type
_entity.pdbx_description
1 polymer ?
#
loop_
_entity_poly.entity_id
_entity_poly.type
_entity_poly.pdbx_seq_one_letter_code
_entity_poly.pdbx_strand_id
1 'polypeptide(L)'
;MTSQSAKIWEIAAGAALLTGAAAAGVWMTYRKHPTTEELEIARRLFLTQSGRIVDGTVLDVCEVPAEDGRILTMLLYEYLIGGVDYECSQDITDMGSLVDAAQIRVGLPCSVRYQQGNPQNSIVIAEKWSGLRAGLPVMPTDDDPEQLNLTRLP
;
A
#
# COMPACT_ATOMS: atom_id res chain seq x y z
N MET A 1 -5.81 64.82 27.95
CA MET A 1 -6.56 64.14 26.86
C MET A 1 -5.93 62.81 26.41
N THR A 2 -5.28 62.06 27.28
CA THR A 2 -4.49 60.84 26.87
C THR A 2 -5.03 59.52 27.43
N SER A 3 -6.06 59.53 28.27
CA SER A 3 -6.57 58.31 28.91
C SER A 3 -7.63 57.55 28.10
N GLN A 4 -8.33 58.19 27.17
CA GLN A 4 -9.37 57.53 26.38
C GLN A 4 -8.79 56.75 25.18
N SER A 5 -7.74 57.25 24.58
CA SER A 5 -7.08 56.53 23.44
C SER A 5 -6.42 55.23 23.88
N ALA A 6 -5.84 55.16 25.07
CA ALA A 6 -5.24 53.92 25.58
C ALA A 6 -6.29 52.80 25.78
N LYS A 7 -7.47 53.13 26.30
CA LYS A 7 -8.55 52.14 26.50
C LYS A 7 -9.14 51.61 25.18
N ILE A 8 -9.19 52.45 24.15
CA ILE A 8 -9.66 52.03 22.81
C ILE A 8 -8.68 51.04 22.19
N TRP A 9 -7.38 51.24 22.34
CA TRP A 9 -6.35 50.33 21.86
C TRP A 9 -6.35 48.99 22.59
N GLU A 10 -6.59 48.97 23.90
CA GLU A 10 -6.71 47.74 24.69
C GLU A 10 -7.92 46.91 24.30
N ILE A 11 -9.06 47.56 24.04
CA ILE A 11 -10.29 46.88 23.59
C ILE A 11 -10.11 46.34 22.16
N ALA A 12 -9.49 47.11 21.28
CA ALA A 12 -9.22 46.68 19.91
C ALA A 12 -8.23 45.50 19.84
N ALA A 13 -7.18 45.51 20.66
CA ALA A 13 -6.21 44.42 20.78
C ALA A 13 -6.86 43.13 21.34
N GLY A 14 -7.72 43.27 22.37
CA GLY A 14 -8.47 42.14 22.94
C GLY A 14 -9.44 41.51 21.94
N ALA A 15 -10.16 42.33 21.16
CA ALA A 15 -11.06 41.84 20.12
C ALA A 15 -10.33 41.12 18.99
N ALA A 16 -9.16 41.62 18.58
CA ALA A 16 -8.34 40.97 17.53
C ALA A 16 -7.79 39.62 17.99
N LEU A 17 -7.40 39.47 19.25
CA LEU A 17 -6.95 38.21 19.82
C LEU A 17 -8.08 37.19 19.92
N LEU A 18 -9.28 37.59 20.31
CA LEU A 18 -10.45 36.70 20.39
C LEU A 18 -10.92 36.24 19.02
N THR A 19 -10.92 37.11 18.01
CA THR A 19 -11.28 36.71 16.61
C THR A 19 -10.21 35.81 16.00
N GLY A 20 -8.94 36.04 16.26
CA GLY A 20 -7.83 35.17 15.83
C GLY A 20 -7.90 33.76 16.44
N ALA A 21 -8.19 33.68 17.73
CA ALA A 21 -8.33 32.40 18.43
C ALA A 21 -9.57 31.62 17.97
N ALA A 22 -10.69 32.30 17.72
CA ALA A 22 -11.89 31.67 17.18
C ALA A 22 -11.68 31.16 15.74
N ALA A 23 -11.02 31.94 14.89
CA ALA A 23 -10.69 31.53 13.54
C ALA A 23 -9.73 30.33 13.49
N ALA A 24 -8.72 30.32 14.38
CA ALA A 24 -7.80 29.18 14.50
C ALA A 24 -8.51 27.92 15.04
N GLY A 25 -9.41 28.09 16.02
CA GLY A 25 -10.23 26.99 16.54
C GLY A 25 -11.15 26.39 15.47
N VAL A 26 -11.84 27.23 14.72
CA VAL A 26 -12.70 26.80 13.59
C VAL A 26 -11.85 26.13 12.51
N TRP A 27 -10.70 26.66 12.13
CA TRP A 27 -9.81 26.05 11.15
C TRP A 27 -9.26 24.68 11.61
N MET A 28 -8.98 24.52 12.91
CA MET A 28 -8.58 23.23 13.50
C MET A 28 -9.70 22.19 13.46
N THR A 29 -10.96 22.58 13.69
CA THR A 29 -12.10 21.66 13.65
C THR A 29 -12.49 21.27 12.23
N TYR A 30 -12.20 22.10 11.22
CA TYR A 30 -12.43 21.80 9.81
C TYR A 30 -11.27 21.04 9.13
N ARG A 31 -10.13 20.83 9.80
CA ARG A 31 -9.12 19.88 9.31
C ARG A 31 -9.74 18.49 9.33
N LYS A 32 -10.19 18.04 8.16
CA LYS A 32 -10.56 16.64 7.97
C LYS A 32 -9.37 15.78 8.38
N HIS A 33 -9.56 14.97 9.39
CA HIS A 33 -8.61 13.89 9.65
C HIS A 33 -8.69 12.95 8.45
N PRO A 34 -7.55 12.60 7.83
CA PRO A 34 -7.56 11.67 6.71
C PRO A 34 -8.19 10.36 7.17
N THR A 35 -9.03 9.80 6.34
CA THR A 35 -9.64 8.49 6.60
C THR A 35 -8.56 7.40 6.53
N THR A 36 -8.82 6.25 7.11
CA THR A 36 -7.92 5.09 7.02
C THR A 36 -7.63 4.72 5.57
N GLU A 37 -8.64 4.82 4.71
CA GLU A 37 -8.53 4.58 3.27
C GLU A 37 -7.61 5.60 2.57
N GLU A 38 -7.77 6.90 2.88
CA GLU A 38 -6.90 7.95 2.33
C GLU A 38 -5.44 7.77 2.76
N LEU A 39 -5.20 7.35 4.00
CA LEU A 39 -3.87 7.03 4.50
C LEU A 39 -3.25 5.82 3.79
N GLU A 40 -4.06 4.80 3.53
CA GLU A 40 -3.59 3.60 2.83
C GLU A 40 -3.27 3.90 1.36
N ILE A 41 -4.10 4.68 0.67
CA ILE A 41 -3.83 5.16 -0.69
C ILE A 41 -2.52 5.97 -0.73
N ALA A 42 -2.34 6.88 0.23
CA ALA A 42 -1.11 7.67 0.34
C ALA A 42 0.12 6.79 0.61
N ARG A 43 -0.01 5.76 1.46
CA ARG A 43 1.04 4.76 1.73
C ARG A 43 1.42 4.01 0.46
N ARG A 44 0.45 3.49 -0.28
CA ARG A 44 0.69 2.78 -1.55
C ARG A 44 1.34 3.68 -2.60
N LEU A 45 0.88 4.92 -2.71
CA LEU A 45 1.48 5.90 -3.61
C LEU A 45 2.94 6.20 -3.25
N PHE A 46 3.22 6.41 -1.96
CA PHE A 46 4.58 6.62 -1.47
C PHE A 46 5.49 5.45 -1.83
N LEU A 47 5.07 4.21 -1.55
CA LEU A 47 5.84 3.01 -1.86
C LEU A 47 6.03 2.80 -3.37
N THR A 48 5.04 3.16 -4.17
CA THR A 48 5.15 3.09 -5.63
C THR A 48 6.18 4.06 -6.16
N GLN A 49 6.32 5.24 -5.57
CA GLN A 49 7.26 6.28 -6.03
C GLN A 49 8.67 6.12 -5.47
N SER A 50 8.79 5.77 -4.19
CA SER A 50 10.07 5.80 -3.46
C SER A 50 10.50 4.46 -2.87
N GLY A 51 9.64 3.42 -2.91
CA GLY A 51 9.96 2.09 -2.41
C GLY A 51 11.03 1.40 -3.24
N ARG A 52 11.92 0.68 -2.56
CA ARG A 52 12.87 -0.22 -3.23
C ARG A 52 12.16 -1.48 -3.68
N ILE A 53 12.61 -2.03 -4.78
CA ILE A 53 12.07 -3.27 -5.34
C ILE A 53 12.96 -4.44 -4.92
N VAL A 54 12.32 -5.53 -4.54
CA VAL A 54 12.94 -6.82 -4.24
C VAL A 54 12.06 -7.94 -4.81
N ASP A 55 12.66 -9.07 -5.13
CA ASP A 55 11.92 -10.27 -5.52
C ASP A 55 11.29 -10.91 -4.28
N GLY A 56 10.08 -11.38 -4.44
CA GLY A 56 9.32 -12.07 -3.41
C GLY A 56 8.48 -13.20 -4.01
N THR A 57 7.78 -13.90 -3.14
CA THR A 57 6.92 -15.04 -3.47
C THR A 57 5.57 -14.87 -2.81
N VAL A 58 4.51 -15.17 -3.52
CA VAL A 58 3.16 -15.21 -2.95
C VAL A 58 3.03 -16.49 -2.10
N LEU A 59 2.65 -16.31 -0.85
CA LEU A 59 2.40 -17.41 0.08
C LEU A 59 0.96 -17.91 0.03
N ASP A 60 0.00 -16.96 0.01
CA ASP A 60 -1.42 -17.30 0.02
C ASP A 60 -2.29 -16.13 -0.43
N VAL A 61 -3.55 -16.44 -0.77
CA VAL A 61 -4.63 -15.47 -0.91
C VAL A 61 -5.82 -15.99 -0.14
N CYS A 62 -6.23 -15.27 0.89
CA CYS A 62 -7.31 -15.71 1.78
C CYS A 62 -8.34 -14.60 2.00
N GLU A 63 -9.56 -15.01 2.32
CA GLU A 63 -10.64 -14.13 2.73
C GLU A 63 -10.70 -14.04 4.25
N VAL A 64 -10.71 -12.83 4.78
CA VAL A 64 -10.75 -12.57 6.23
C VAL A 64 -11.94 -11.66 6.54
N PRO A 65 -12.78 -11.99 7.52
CA PRO A 65 -13.85 -11.11 7.96
C PRO A 65 -13.28 -9.89 8.69
N ALA A 66 -13.69 -8.70 8.28
CA ALA A 66 -13.37 -7.44 8.96
C ALA A 66 -14.35 -7.19 10.11
N GLU A 67 -13.99 -6.30 11.04
CA GLU A 67 -14.82 -5.93 12.19
C GLU A 67 -16.16 -5.30 11.78
N ASP A 68 -16.22 -4.65 10.63
CA ASP A 68 -17.42 -4.02 10.06
C ASP A 68 -18.33 -5.01 9.29
N GLY A 69 -17.98 -6.30 9.27
CA GLY A 69 -18.71 -7.36 8.58
C GLY A 69 -18.40 -7.50 7.08
N ARG A 70 -17.49 -6.69 6.54
CA ARG A 70 -16.97 -6.88 5.16
C ARG A 70 -16.06 -8.10 5.12
N ILE A 71 -15.91 -8.68 3.96
CA ILE A 71 -14.90 -9.71 3.68
C ILE A 71 -13.75 -9.04 2.96
N LEU A 72 -12.55 -9.15 3.54
CA LEU A 72 -11.31 -8.63 2.97
C LEU A 72 -10.59 -9.76 2.24
N THR A 73 -10.07 -9.45 1.06
CA THR A 73 -9.18 -10.35 0.32
C THR A 73 -7.74 -9.97 0.64
N MET A 74 -7.04 -10.85 1.36
CA MET A 74 -5.68 -10.62 1.81
C MET A 74 -4.70 -11.41 0.95
N LEU A 75 -3.69 -10.72 0.42
CA LEU A 75 -2.55 -11.30 -0.26
C LEU A 75 -1.40 -11.44 0.74
N LEU A 76 -0.96 -12.67 1.00
CA LEU A 76 0.21 -12.96 1.83
C LEU A 76 1.41 -13.20 0.93
N TYR A 77 2.55 -12.64 1.28
CA TYR A 77 3.79 -12.76 0.50
C TYR A 77 5.01 -12.64 1.40
N GLU A 78 6.10 -13.22 0.93
CA GLU A 78 7.40 -13.17 1.59
C GLU A 78 8.48 -12.60 0.68
N TYR A 79 9.54 -12.09 1.26
CA TYR A 79 10.72 -11.60 0.56
C TYR A 79 11.92 -11.51 1.51
N LEU A 80 13.13 -11.55 0.93
CA LEU A 80 14.40 -11.58 1.66
C LEU A 80 15.14 -10.27 1.50
N ILE A 81 15.57 -9.65 2.61
CA ILE A 81 16.45 -8.48 2.61
C ILE A 81 17.62 -8.71 3.56
N GLY A 82 18.84 -8.71 3.02
CA GLY A 82 20.04 -8.83 3.84
C GLY A 82 20.12 -10.12 4.65
N GLY A 83 19.47 -11.19 4.20
CA GLY A 83 19.45 -12.48 4.91
C GLY A 83 18.34 -12.58 5.96
N VAL A 84 17.42 -11.60 6.04
CA VAL A 84 16.24 -11.63 6.91
C VAL A 84 14.99 -11.82 6.05
N ASP A 85 14.20 -12.83 6.41
CA ASP A 85 12.91 -13.09 5.78
C ASP A 85 11.83 -12.18 6.36
N TYR A 86 11.04 -11.58 5.49
CA TYR A 86 9.88 -10.74 5.82
C TYR A 86 8.63 -11.36 5.23
N GLU A 87 7.69 -11.73 6.10
CA GLU A 87 6.36 -12.17 5.73
C GLU A 87 5.40 -11.00 5.97
N CYS A 88 4.65 -10.62 4.95
CA CYS A 88 3.75 -9.48 4.96
C CYS A 88 2.40 -9.84 4.34
N SER A 89 1.39 -9.05 4.68
CA SER A 89 0.08 -9.13 4.07
C SER A 89 -0.38 -7.80 3.52
N GLN A 90 -1.16 -7.83 2.45
CA GLN A 90 -1.76 -6.66 1.83
C GLN A 90 -3.24 -6.91 1.56
N ASP A 91 -4.09 -5.97 1.96
CA ASP A 91 -5.49 -5.96 1.55
C ASP A 91 -5.58 -5.56 0.06
N ILE A 92 -6.16 -6.43 -0.75
CA ILE A 92 -6.35 -6.27 -2.19
C ILE A 92 -7.83 -6.26 -2.59
N THR A 93 -8.74 -6.13 -1.63
CA THR A 93 -10.20 -6.18 -1.84
C THR A 93 -10.65 -5.23 -2.95
N ASP A 94 -10.16 -4.00 -2.94
CA ASP A 94 -10.53 -2.96 -3.91
C ASP A 94 -9.67 -2.97 -5.19
N MET A 95 -8.77 -3.96 -5.34
CA MET A 95 -7.84 -4.06 -6.47
C MET A 95 -8.34 -4.97 -7.61
N GLY A 96 -9.59 -5.40 -7.56
CA GLY A 96 -10.18 -6.32 -8.56
C GLY A 96 -10.16 -5.83 -10.02
N SER A 97 -9.99 -4.52 -10.25
CA SER A 97 -9.78 -3.97 -11.59
C SER A 97 -8.38 -4.22 -12.16
N LEU A 98 -7.40 -4.50 -11.29
CA LEU A 98 -5.99 -4.67 -11.64
C LEU A 98 -5.57 -6.14 -11.60
N VAL A 99 -6.17 -6.91 -10.71
CA VAL A 99 -5.77 -8.29 -10.42
C VAL A 99 -6.99 -9.12 -10.11
N ASP A 100 -7.12 -10.24 -10.79
CA ASP A 100 -8.09 -11.27 -10.45
C ASP A 100 -7.50 -12.18 -9.36
N ALA A 101 -8.02 -12.04 -8.13
CA ALA A 101 -7.56 -12.83 -6.97
C ALA A 101 -7.66 -14.34 -7.23
N ALA A 102 -8.64 -14.79 -8.02
CA ALA A 102 -8.80 -16.22 -8.36
C ALA A 102 -7.67 -16.78 -9.24
N GLN A 103 -6.90 -15.92 -9.89
CA GLN A 103 -5.76 -16.32 -10.72
C GLN A 103 -4.43 -16.29 -9.98
N ILE A 104 -4.39 -15.71 -8.79
CA ILE A 104 -3.18 -15.68 -7.96
C ILE A 104 -2.97 -17.08 -7.37
N ARG A 105 -1.78 -17.63 -7.55
CA ARG A 105 -1.43 -18.96 -7.05
C ARG A 105 -0.31 -18.89 -6.03
N VAL A 106 -0.36 -19.75 -5.05
CA VAL A 106 0.75 -19.98 -4.11
C VAL A 106 2.02 -20.31 -4.87
N GLY A 107 3.15 -19.71 -4.44
CA GLY A 107 4.43 -19.85 -5.12
C GLY A 107 4.63 -18.94 -6.33
N LEU A 108 3.63 -18.08 -6.66
CA LEU A 108 3.79 -17.12 -7.77
C LEU A 108 4.90 -16.11 -7.42
N PRO A 109 5.92 -15.96 -8.29
CA PRO A 109 6.93 -14.93 -8.09
C PRO A 109 6.30 -13.53 -8.20
N CYS A 110 6.72 -12.65 -7.32
CA CYS A 110 6.26 -11.26 -7.33
C CYS A 110 7.43 -10.29 -7.14
N SER A 111 7.20 -9.04 -7.51
CA SER A 111 8.06 -7.91 -7.14
C SER A 111 7.41 -7.19 -5.97
N VAL A 112 8.16 -7.00 -4.90
CA VAL A 112 7.71 -6.31 -3.70
C VAL A 112 8.36 -4.93 -3.66
N ARG A 113 7.58 -3.89 -3.38
CA ARG A 113 8.11 -2.56 -3.05
C ARG A 113 8.07 -2.37 -1.55
N TYR A 114 9.20 -2.00 -0.96
CA TYR A 114 9.32 -1.81 0.48
C TYR A 114 9.98 -0.47 0.83
N GLN A 115 9.69 0.04 2.01
CA GLN A 115 10.31 1.24 2.54
C GLN A 115 11.69 0.92 3.11
N GLN A 116 12.73 1.62 2.62
CA GLN A 116 14.07 1.51 3.20
C GLN A 116 14.03 1.98 4.67
N GLY A 117 14.56 1.16 5.58
CA GLY A 117 14.54 1.43 7.03
C GLY A 117 13.29 0.92 7.76
N ASN A 118 12.22 0.58 7.03
CA ASN A 118 11.06 -0.11 7.56
C ASN A 118 10.57 -1.17 6.57
N PRO A 119 11.27 -2.33 6.48
CA PRO A 119 10.94 -3.34 5.48
C PRO A 119 9.53 -3.90 5.58
N GLN A 120 8.96 -3.98 6.77
CA GLN A 120 7.57 -4.46 6.95
C GLN A 120 6.53 -3.55 6.26
N ASN A 121 6.87 -2.28 5.99
CA ASN A 121 6.05 -1.42 5.17
C ASN A 121 6.32 -1.71 3.69
N SER A 122 5.52 -2.60 3.12
CA SER A 122 5.69 -3.11 1.76
C SER A 122 4.36 -3.30 1.04
N ILE A 123 4.41 -3.41 -0.29
CA ILE A 123 3.27 -3.69 -1.16
C ILE A 123 3.69 -4.55 -2.35
N VAL A 124 2.75 -5.31 -2.87
CA VAL A 124 2.84 -6.04 -4.15
C VAL A 124 1.94 -5.41 -5.21
N ILE A 125 0.83 -4.78 -4.82
CA ILE A 125 -0.16 -4.21 -5.75
C ILE A 125 -0.49 -2.78 -5.30
N ALA A 126 -0.61 -1.88 -6.26
CA ALA A 126 -1.08 -0.51 -6.08
C ALA A 126 -1.94 -0.09 -7.29
N GLU A 127 -2.59 1.06 -7.21
CA GLU A 127 -3.59 1.54 -8.18
C GLU A 127 -3.11 1.56 -9.64
N LYS A 128 -1.81 1.70 -9.86
CA LYS A 128 -1.18 1.79 -11.20
C LYS A 128 -0.01 0.84 -11.36
N TRP A 129 0.15 -0.10 -10.45
CA TRP A 129 1.29 -1.02 -10.48
C TRP A 129 0.91 -2.36 -9.87
N SER A 130 1.19 -3.44 -10.59
CA SER A 130 1.14 -4.80 -10.07
C SER A 130 2.53 -5.41 -10.14
N GLY A 131 3.00 -5.89 -9.01
CA GLY A 131 4.24 -6.64 -8.89
C GLY A 131 4.06 -8.15 -9.14
N LEU A 132 2.82 -8.61 -9.32
CA LEU A 132 2.58 -10.01 -9.66
C LEU A 132 3.15 -10.30 -11.05
N ARG A 133 4.00 -11.30 -11.13
CA ARG A 133 4.55 -11.77 -12.40
C ARG A 133 3.63 -12.87 -12.90
N ALA A 134 2.95 -12.64 -14.03
CA ALA A 134 2.28 -13.73 -14.74
C ALA A 134 3.31 -14.84 -14.93
N GLY A 135 2.97 -16.06 -14.53
CA GLY A 135 3.90 -17.17 -14.53
C GLY A 135 4.67 -17.18 -15.84
N LEU A 136 5.99 -17.18 -15.76
CA LEU A 136 6.82 -17.46 -16.92
C LEU A 136 6.31 -18.79 -17.49
N PRO A 137 6.05 -18.88 -18.80
CA PRO A 137 5.77 -20.18 -19.39
C PRO A 137 6.88 -21.12 -18.90
N VAL A 138 6.49 -22.22 -18.27
CA VAL A 138 7.44 -23.26 -17.88
C VAL A 138 8.15 -23.60 -19.18
N MET A 139 9.41 -23.19 -19.32
CA MET A 139 10.25 -23.69 -20.39
C MET A 139 10.26 -25.21 -20.22
N PRO A 140 9.85 -25.97 -21.24
CA PRO A 140 9.99 -27.41 -21.16
C PRO A 140 11.46 -27.68 -20.81
N THR A 141 11.68 -28.31 -19.67
CA THR A 141 13.00 -28.80 -19.33
C THR A 141 13.35 -29.81 -20.41
N ASP A 142 14.51 -29.67 -21.08
CA ASP A 142 15.03 -30.59 -22.10
C ASP A 142 15.21 -32.04 -21.60
N ASP A 143 14.77 -32.33 -20.39
CA ASP A 143 14.84 -33.66 -19.75
C ASP A 143 13.54 -34.49 -19.92
N ASP A 144 12.63 -34.14 -20.84
CA ASP A 144 11.50 -35.01 -21.15
C ASP A 144 11.94 -36.14 -22.09
N PRO A 145 12.14 -37.40 -21.57
CA PRO A 145 12.64 -38.51 -22.34
C PRO A 145 11.67 -39.00 -23.43
N GLU A 146 10.49 -38.42 -23.54
CA GLU A 146 9.46 -38.81 -24.50
C GLU A 146 9.69 -38.22 -25.91
N GLN A 147 10.51 -37.18 -26.07
CA GLN A 147 10.79 -36.61 -27.40
C GLN A 147 11.90 -37.32 -28.18
N LEU A 148 12.63 -38.25 -27.58
CA LEU A 148 13.69 -39.01 -28.25
C LEU A 148 13.16 -40.15 -29.16
N ASN A 149 11.84 -40.40 -29.17
CA ASN A 149 11.27 -41.55 -29.88
C ASN A 149 10.62 -41.21 -31.22
N LEU A 150 10.58 -39.94 -31.65
CA LEU A 150 9.96 -39.55 -32.91
C LEU A 150 10.93 -39.41 -34.10
N THR A 151 12.26 -39.60 -33.88
CA THR A 151 13.26 -39.46 -34.97
C THR A 151 13.79 -40.80 -35.50
N ARG A 152 13.13 -41.92 -35.22
CA ARG A 152 13.47 -43.22 -35.81
C ARG A 152 12.25 -43.78 -36.54
N LEU A 153 12.05 -43.32 -37.76
CA LEU A 153 11.33 -44.10 -38.80
C LEU A 153 12.23 -44.22 -40.03
N PRO A 154 12.24 -45.40 -40.66
CA PRO A 154 13.18 -45.82 -41.71
C PRO A 154 12.99 -45.11 -43.02
#